data_036c182cb1656b2f4553062b01a8c9bf
#
_entry.id   036c182cb1656b2f4553062b01a8c9bf
#
_cell.length_a   1.000
_cell.length_b   1.000
_cell.length_c   1.000
_cell.angle_alpha   90.00
_cell.angle_beta   90.00
_cell.angle_gamma   90.00
#
_symmetry.space_group_name_H-M   'P 1'
#
loop_
_entity.id
_entity.type
_entity.pdbx_description
1 polymer ?
#
loop_
_entity_poly.entity_id
_entity_poly.type
_entity_poly.pdbx_seq_one_letter_code
_entity_poly.pdbx_strand_id
1 'polypeptide(L)'
;MLSKDEKTEIITGYHTHETDTGSPEVQIALLTARINSLTKHLSTHKHDQTSRHGLLVMVGQRRRQLAYLARTNPASYKAILQRLGLRK
;
A
#
# COMPACT_ATOMS: atom_id res chain seq x y z
N MET A 1 7.42 -7.67 8.27
CA MET A 1 7.00 -8.07 6.94
C MET A 1 7.85 -7.49 5.83
N LEU A 2 8.02 -6.19 5.81
CA LEU A 2 8.93 -5.58 4.83
C LEU A 2 10.28 -5.33 5.48
N SER A 3 11.35 -5.62 4.76
CA SER A 3 12.68 -5.26 5.21
C SER A 3 12.84 -3.74 5.17
N LYS A 4 13.84 -3.22 5.87
CA LYS A 4 14.16 -1.79 5.85
C LYS A 4 14.48 -1.34 4.42
N ASP A 5 15.20 -2.15 3.67
CA ASP A 5 15.58 -1.83 2.30
C ASP A 5 14.37 -1.81 1.37
N GLU A 6 13.44 -2.75 1.51
CA GLU A 6 12.21 -2.76 0.72
C GLU A 6 11.37 -1.52 0.97
N LYS A 7 11.23 -1.11 2.25
CA LYS A 7 10.50 0.12 2.59
C LYS A 7 11.16 1.34 1.97
N THR A 8 12.48 1.42 2.04
CA THR A 8 13.24 2.54 1.48
C THR A 8 13.05 2.63 -0.03
N GLU A 9 13.10 1.50 -0.73
CA GLU A 9 12.87 1.46 -2.19
C GLU A 9 11.48 1.95 -2.54
N ILE A 10 10.45 1.53 -1.81
CA ILE A 10 9.08 1.94 -2.06
C ILE A 10 8.92 3.44 -1.82
N ILE A 11 9.44 3.93 -0.70
CA ILE A 11 9.37 5.36 -0.38
C ILE A 11 10.06 6.18 -1.47
N THR A 12 11.26 5.79 -1.88
CA THR A 12 12.03 6.48 -2.90
C THR A 12 11.31 6.47 -4.25
N GLY A 13 10.67 5.35 -4.61
CA GLY A 13 9.98 5.21 -5.89
C GLY A 13 8.67 5.96 -6.02
N TYR A 14 8.02 6.28 -4.91
CA TYR A 14 6.67 6.87 -4.93
C TYR A 14 6.57 8.26 -4.31
N HIS A 15 7.64 8.79 -3.72
CA HIS A 15 7.56 10.11 -3.10
C HIS A 15 7.42 11.21 -4.16
N THR A 16 6.76 12.31 -3.78
CA THR A 16 6.56 13.45 -4.67
C THR A 16 7.69 14.46 -4.56
N HIS A 17 8.50 14.36 -3.51
CA HIS A 17 9.72 15.13 -3.32
C HIS A 17 10.67 14.35 -2.41
N GLU A 18 11.94 14.77 -2.35
CA GLU A 18 13.00 14.00 -1.68
C GLU A 18 12.70 13.62 -0.23
N THR A 19 12.01 14.49 0.51
CA THR A 19 11.72 14.25 1.93
C THR A 19 10.34 13.63 2.15
N ASP A 20 9.62 13.29 1.08
CA ASP A 20 8.26 12.79 1.18
C ASP A 20 8.24 11.32 1.60
N THR A 21 7.85 11.06 2.84
CA THR A 21 7.65 9.70 3.35
C THR A 21 6.21 9.45 3.79
N GLY A 22 5.36 10.49 3.75
CA GLY A 22 4.00 10.42 4.25
C GLY A 22 2.90 10.76 3.26
N SER A 23 3.23 10.98 1.99
CA SER A 23 2.21 11.31 0.99
C SER A 23 1.24 10.14 0.77
N PRO A 24 0.01 10.40 0.27
CA PRO A 24 -0.92 9.33 -0.06
C PRO A 24 -0.32 8.29 -1.02
N GLU A 25 0.46 8.72 -2.02
CA GLU A 25 1.09 7.82 -2.97
C GLU A 25 2.03 6.83 -2.28
N VAL A 26 2.88 7.33 -1.40
CA VAL A 26 3.81 6.50 -0.63
C VAL A 26 3.04 5.55 0.30
N GLN A 27 2.03 6.07 1.00
CA GLN A 27 1.24 5.26 1.91
C GLN A 27 0.53 4.11 1.19
N ILE A 28 -0.07 4.38 0.03
CA ILE A 28 -0.75 3.37 -0.76
C ILE A 28 0.24 2.30 -1.24
N ALA A 29 1.42 2.71 -1.70
CA ALA A 29 2.45 1.78 -2.16
C ALA A 29 2.94 0.89 -1.03
N LEU A 30 3.19 1.44 0.16
CA LEU A 30 3.62 0.68 1.34
C LEU A 30 2.53 -0.31 1.78
N LEU A 31 1.28 0.15 1.82
CA LEU A 31 0.16 -0.71 2.19
C LEU A 31 0.00 -1.87 1.20
N THR A 32 0.13 -1.59 -0.09
CA THR A 32 0.04 -2.62 -1.13
C THR A 32 1.13 -3.67 -0.97
N ALA A 33 2.37 -3.26 -0.70
CA ALA A 33 3.46 -4.19 -0.49
C ALA A 33 3.23 -5.05 0.76
N ARG A 34 2.74 -4.45 1.85
CA ARG A 34 2.42 -5.18 3.07
C ARG A 34 1.25 -6.15 2.89
N ILE A 35 0.22 -5.71 2.17
CA ILE A 35 -0.94 -6.55 1.86
C ILE A 35 -0.50 -7.78 1.05
N ASN A 36 0.33 -7.58 0.03
CA ASN A 36 0.83 -8.67 -0.79
C ASN A 36 1.68 -9.66 0.03
N SER A 37 2.56 -9.13 0.88
CA SER A 37 3.38 -9.95 1.76
C SER A 37 2.54 -10.79 2.73
N LEU A 38 1.52 -10.17 3.32
CA LEU A 38 0.65 -10.84 4.28
C LEU A 38 -0.27 -11.85 3.60
N THR A 39 -0.75 -11.54 2.40
CA THR A 39 -1.53 -12.47 1.59
C THR A 39 -0.73 -13.74 1.30
N LYS A 40 0.54 -13.57 0.95
CA LYS A 40 1.45 -14.69 0.72
C LYS A 40 1.64 -15.51 2.00
N HIS A 41 1.82 -14.84 3.13
CA HIS A 41 1.94 -15.51 4.44
C HIS A 41 0.70 -16.35 4.73
N LEU A 42 -0.50 -15.79 4.51
CA LEU A 42 -1.76 -16.47 4.79
C LEU A 42 -2.03 -17.64 3.84
N SER A 43 -1.38 -17.70 2.69
CA SER A 43 -1.52 -18.84 1.79
C SER A 43 -0.92 -20.11 2.40
N THR A 44 0.06 -19.98 3.29
CA THR A 44 0.68 -21.10 3.99
C THR A 44 0.26 -21.22 5.46
N HIS A 45 -0.29 -20.15 6.04
CA HIS A 45 -0.70 -20.09 7.46
C HIS A 45 -2.18 -19.70 7.54
N LYS A 46 -3.04 -20.56 7.01
CA LYS A 46 -4.47 -20.26 6.82
C LYS A 46 -5.24 -19.96 8.10
N HIS A 47 -4.76 -20.45 9.23
CA HIS A 47 -5.45 -20.27 10.52
C HIS A 47 -4.86 -19.14 11.38
N ASP A 48 -3.99 -18.32 10.82
CA ASP A 48 -3.43 -17.18 11.53
C ASP A 48 -4.45 -16.03 11.55
N GLN A 49 -5.25 -16.01 12.61
CA GLN A 49 -6.34 -15.04 12.74
C GLN A 49 -5.82 -13.61 12.93
N THR A 50 -4.71 -13.44 13.64
CA THR A 50 -4.12 -12.12 13.87
C THR A 50 -3.67 -11.51 12.54
N SER A 51 -2.99 -12.30 11.70
CA SER A 51 -2.55 -11.84 10.37
C SER A 51 -3.73 -11.54 9.46
N ARG A 52 -4.79 -12.36 9.53
CA ARG A 52 -6.00 -12.14 8.73
C ARG A 52 -6.68 -10.83 9.11
N HIS A 53 -6.78 -10.55 10.41
CA HIS A 53 -7.33 -9.28 10.90
C HIS A 53 -6.47 -8.10 10.43
N GLY A 54 -5.15 -8.21 10.54
CA GLY A 54 -4.22 -7.18 10.06
C GLY A 54 -4.38 -6.90 8.58
N LEU A 55 -4.60 -7.95 7.78
CA LEU A 55 -4.85 -7.80 6.34
C LEU A 55 -6.10 -6.97 6.07
N LEU A 56 -7.20 -7.27 6.76
CA LEU A 56 -8.45 -6.53 6.60
C LEU A 56 -8.29 -5.06 6.97
N VAL A 57 -7.55 -4.78 8.06
CA VAL A 57 -7.28 -3.40 8.49
C VAL A 57 -6.50 -2.66 7.41
N MET A 58 -5.45 -3.27 6.85
CA MET A 58 -4.63 -2.63 5.82
C MET A 58 -5.39 -2.40 4.53
N VAL A 59 -6.25 -3.32 4.13
CA VAL A 59 -7.12 -3.15 2.95
C VAL A 59 -8.05 -1.95 3.15
N GLY A 60 -8.63 -1.80 4.35
CA GLY A 60 -9.47 -0.65 4.69
C GLY A 60 -8.70 0.66 4.66
N GLN A 61 -7.48 0.67 5.21
CA GLN A 61 -6.62 1.85 5.18
C GLN A 61 -6.26 2.25 3.74
N ARG A 62 -5.92 1.28 2.90
CA ARG A 62 -5.61 1.55 1.49
C ARG A 62 -6.80 2.15 0.76
N ARG A 63 -8.01 1.63 0.98
CA ARG A 63 -9.22 2.19 0.38
C ARG A 63 -9.43 3.65 0.76
N ARG A 64 -9.23 4.00 2.02
CA ARG A 64 -9.39 5.37 2.48
C ARG A 64 -8.37 6.29 1.81
N GLN A 65 -7.12 5.86 1.71
CA GLN A 65 -6.08 6.65 1.05
C GLN A 65 -6.36 6.83 -0.44
N LEU A 66 -6.82 5.77 -1.11
CA LEU A 66 -7.19 5.85 -2.52
C LEU A 66 -8.38 6.79 -2.75
N ALA A 67 -9.39 6.73 -1.88
CA ALA A 67 -10.54 7.62 -1.97
C ALA A 67 -10.13 9.08 -1.77
N TYR A 68 -9.25 9.36 -0.83
CA TYR A 68 -8.70 10.69 -0.60
C TYR A 68 -7.95 11.19 -1.83
N LEU A 69 -7.08 10.36 -2.39
CA LEU A 69 -6.29 10.72 -3.56
C LEU A 69 -7.17 10.97 -4.79
N ALA A 70 -8.22 10.18 -4.96
CA ALA A 70 -9.17 10.35 -6.06
C ALA A 70 -9.84 11.72 -6.03
N ARG A 71 -10.11 12.26 -4.83
CA ARG A 71 -10.71 13.59 -4.66
C ARG A 71 -9.71 14.71 -4.83
N THR A 72 -8.50 14.54 -4.30
CA THR A 72 -7.53 15.63 -4.23
C THR A 72 -6.61 15.69 -5.43
N ASN A 73 -6.34 14.55 -6.09
CA ASN A 73 -5.46 14.50 -7.24
C ASN A 73 -5.84 13.31 -8.15
N PRO A 74 -6.90 13.47 -8.98
CA PRO A 74 -7.37 12.37 -9.83
C PRO A 74 -6.33 11.81 -10.79
N ALA A 75 -5.44 12.65 -11.30
CA ALA A 75 -4.38 12.20 -12.22
C ALA A 75 -3.42 11.24 -11.52
N SER A 76 -2.99 11.60 -10.30
CA SER A 76 -2.12 10.74 -9.49
C SER A 76 -2.83 9.45 -9.09
N TYR A 77 -4.14 9.54 -8.78
CA TYR A 77 -4.95 8.37 -8.46
C TYR A 77 -4.93 7.34 -9.60
N LYS A 78 -5.19 7.80 -10.84
CA LYS A 78 -5.16 6.93 -12.01
C LYS A 78 -3.77 6.33 -12.25
N ALA A 79 -2.74 7.15 -12.11
CA ALA A 79 -1.37 6.70 -12.30
C ALA A 79 -0.98 5.61 -11.31
N ILE A 80 -1.34 5.78 -10.03
CA ILE A 80 -0.98 4.80 -9.01
C ILE A 80 -1.75 3.49 -9.16
N LEU A 81 -3.01 3.55 -9.60
CA LEU A 81 -3.76 2.34 -9.90
C LEU A 81 -3.06 1.50 -10.97
N GLN A 82 -2.57 2.15 -12.01
CA GLN A 82 -1.84 1.46 -13.08
C GLN A 82 -0.52 0.90 -12.59
N ARG A 83 0.26 1.69 -11.84
CA ARG A 83 1.57 1.25 -11.33
C ARG A 83 1.46 0.04 -10.40
N LEU A 84 0.41 -0.02 -9.60
CA LEU A 84 0.23 -1.07 -8.62
C LEU A 84 -0.69 -2.20 -9.11
N GLY A 85 -1.26 -2.07 -10.29
CA GLY A 85 -2.15 -3.08 -10.84
C GLY A 85 -3.46 -3.20 -10.07
N LEU A 86 -3.95 -2.10 -9.49
CA LEU A 86 -5.18 -2.07 -8.71
C LEU A 86 -6.36 -1.66 -9.57
N ARG A 87 -7.56 -2.10 -9.19
CA ARG A 87 -8.79 -1.68 -9.85
C ARG A 87 -9.37 -0.40 -9.25
N LYS A 88 -9.16 -0.22 -7.98
CA LYS A 88 -9.63 0.96 -7.24
C LYS A 88 -8.74 1.20 -6.05
#